data_7ad80bfa8f98d895c72268f561e5a7e1
#
_entry.id   7ad80bfa8f98d895c72268f561e5a7e1
#
_cell.length_a   1.000
_cell.length_b   1.000
_cell.length_c   1.000
_cell.angle_alpha   90.00
_cell.angle_beta   90.00
_cell.angle_gamma   90.00
#
_symmetry.space_group_name_H-M   'P 1'
#
loop_
_entity.id
_entity.type
_entity.pdbx_description
1 polymer ?
#
loop_
_entity_poly.entity_id
_entity_poly.type
_entity_poly.pdbx_seq_one_letter_code
_entity_poly.pdbx_strand_id
1 'polypeptide(L)'
;MTVLVVSEHDNGALKGAVFNCITAAAEIGEVTVLVAGADCRAAADEAASVAGVARVLLAEDEAYKNPVAENFAPLVMSLVADYSHILAPATTFGKNLMPRVAALADVQQISEITAVIDADTFERPFYAGNAIATVKSSDPTKVITVRATGFDAAGAGGEAATIEDITGTGASDLSEFISTELSVSERPELTQAGVIISGGRGMQSGDNFVLLEAVADKLDAAVG
;
A
#
# COMPACT_ATOMS: atom_id res chain seq x y z
N MET A 1 -7.19 16.17 11.48
CA MET A 1 -7.38 14.73 11.61
C MET A 1 -6.02 14.06 11.49
N THR A 2 -5.83 12.94 12.14
CA THR A 2 -4.60 12.16 12.10
C THR A 2 -4.81 10.93 11.23
N VAL A 3 -3.90 10.71 10.26
CA VAL A 3 -4.00 9.64 9.29
C VAL A 3 -2.77 8.74 9.41
N LEU A 4 -2.97 7.44 9.55
CA LEU A 4 -1.91 6.44 9.52
C LEU A 4 -1.86 5.79 8.13
N VAL A 5 -0.74 5.89 7.46
CA VAL A 5 -0.45 5.13 6.23
C VAL A 5 0.40 3.93 6.59
N VAL A 6 -0.12 2.73 6.40
CA VAL A 6 0.64 1.49 6.55
C VAL A 6 1.40 1.25 5.26
N SER A 7 2.71 1.41 5.30
CA SER A 7 3.55 1.35 4.11
C SER A 7 3.83 -0.09 3.67
N GLU A 8 3.97 -0.28 2.37
CA GLU A 8 4.52 -1.48 1.74
C GLU A 8 5.94 -1.19 1.27
N HIS A 9 6.88 -2.05 1.62
CA HIS A 9 8.30 -1.91 1.28
C HIS A 9 8.96 -3.30 1.18
N ASP A 10 10.20 -3.33 0.71
CA ASP A 10 11.02 -4.55 0.63
C ASP A 10 12.14 -4.58 1.69
N ASN A 11 11.93 -3.90 2.80
CA ASN A 11 12.88 -3.56 3.87
C ASN A 11 13.96 -2.54 3.46
N GLY A 12 14.24 -2.33 2.18
CA GLY A 12 15.20 -1.34 1.69
C GLY A 12 14.54 -0.05 1.19
N ALA A 13 13.45 -0.15 0.45
CA ALA A 13 12.76 0.98 -0.18
C ALA A 13 11.24 0.81 -0.17
N LEU A 14 10.52 1.92 -0.20
CA LEU A 14 9.07 1.95 -0.33
C LEU A 14 8.64 1.45 -1.71
N LYS A 15 7.48 0.77 -1.78
CA LYS A 15 6.85 0.45 -3.07
C LYS A 15 6.14 1.69 -3.64
N GLY A 16 6.18 1.85 -4.96
CA GLY A 16 5.65 3.04 -5.64
C GLY A 16 4.23 3.45 -5.25
N ALA A 17 3.34 2.48 -5.02
CA ALA A 17 1.95 2.73 -4.62
C ALA A 17 1.80 3.44 -3.25
N VAL A 18 2.83 3.40 -2.38
CA VAL A 18 2.83 4.10 -1.09
C VAL A 18 2.82 5.61 -1.28
N PHE A 19 3.53 6.13 -2.28
CA PHE A 19 3.57 7.57 -2.56
C PHE A 19 2.19 8.10 -2.98
N ASN A 20 1.42 7.33 -3.75
CA ASN A 20 0.04 7.69 -4.11
C ASN A 20 -0.89 7.64 -2.88
N CYS A 21 -0.67 6.66 -2.00
CA CYS A 21 -1.42 6.54 -0.74
C CYS A 21 -1.15 7.73 0.19
N ILE A 22 0.09 8.24 0.25
CA ILE A 22 0.46 9.43 1.02
C ILE A 22 -0.27 10.66 0.48
N THR A 23 -0.37 10.84 -0.84
CA THR A 23 -1.17 11.93 -1.44
C THR A 23 -2.62 11.87 -1.00
N ALA A 24 -3.27 10.70 -1.11
CA ALA A 24 -4.65 10.51 -0.64
C ALA A 24 -4.80 10.82 0.86
N ALA A 25 -3.84 10.41 1.68
CA ALA A 25 -3.82 10.65 3.12
C ALA A 25 -3.69 12.15 3.44
N ALA A 26 -2.86 12.89 2.69
CA ALA A 26 -2.66 14.32 2.88
C ALA A 26 -3.91 15.15 2.55
N GLU A 27 -4.79 14.67 1.67
CA GLU A 27 -6.11 15.29 1.41
C GLU A 27 -7.07 15.17 2.61
N ILE A 28 -6.83 14.21 3.53
CA ILE A 28 -7.67 13.96 4.71
C ILE A 28 -7.14 14.71 5.93
N GLY A 29 -5.82 14.67 6.17
CA GLY A 29 -5.24 15.26 7.37
C GLY A 29 -3.73 15.06 7.51
N GLU A 30 -3.24 15.20 8.74
CA GLU A 30 -1.82 15.03 9.08
C GLU A 30 -1.39 13.57 8.92
N VAL A 31 -0.37 13.34 8.13
CA VAL A 31 0.07 11.99 7.74
C VAL A 31 1.18 11.47 8.64
N THR A 32 0.96 10.33 9.25
CA THR A 32 1.98 9.48 9.85
C THR A 32 2.16 8.24 9.00
N VAL A 33 3.40 7.85 8.69
CA VAL A 33 3.70 6.61 7.96
C VAL A 33 4.21 5.56 8.92
N LEU A 34 3.59 4.38 8.94
CA LEU A 34 4.09 3.20 9.65
C LEU A 34 4.99 2.40 8.72
N VAL A 35 6.23 2.22 9.11
CA VAL A 35 7.20 1.31 8.48
C VAL A 35 7.50 0.19 9.46
N ALA A 36 7.14 -1.04 9.09
CA ALA A 36 7.36 -2.21 9.94
C ALA A 36 8.07 -3.30 9.13
N GLY A 37 9.23 -3.76 9.60
CA GLY A 37 10.08 -4.71 8.88
C GLY A 37 11.28 -5.16 9.70
N ALA A 38 12.22 -5.83 9.06
CA ALA A 38 13.52 -6.13 9.63
C ALA A 38 14.59 -5.37 8.86
N ASP A 39 15.51 -4.70 9.57
CA ASP A 39 16.54 -3.85 8.95
C ASP A 39 15.96 -2.82 7.95
N CYS A 40 14.79 -2.24 8.28
CA CYS A 40 14.01 -1.40 7.37
C CYS A 40 14.19 0.11 7.59
N ARG A 41 15.25 0.52 8.29
CA ARG A 41 15.57 1.94 8.53
C ARG A 41 15.67 2.76 7.24
N ALA A 42 16.21 2.19 6.16
CA ALA A 42 16.33 2.88 4.88
C ALA A 42 14.95 3.25 4.29
N ALA A 43 13.96 2.35 4.40
CA ALA A 43 12.59 2.63 3.99
C ALA A 43 11.93 3.72 4.87
N ALA A 44 12.26 3.76 6.17
CA ALA A 44 11.79 4.81 7.07
C ALA A 44 12.43 6.18 6.74
N ASP A 45 13.71 6.22 6.42
CA ASP A 45 14.40 7.45 5.99
C ASP A 45 13.82 7.97 4.66
N GLU A 46 13.49 7.06 3.71
CA GLU A 46 12.80 7.42 2.49
C GLU A 46 11.41 8.00 2.78
N ALA A 47 10.60 7.32 3.63
CA ALA A 47 9.28 7.81 4.02
C ALA A 47 9.34 9.19 4.68
N ALA A 48 10.34 9.44 5.52
CA ALA A 48 10.54 10.73 6.18
C ALA A 48 10.88 11.87 5.21
N SER A 49 11.40 11.56 4.03
CA SER A 49 11.73 12.53 2.98
C SER A 49 10.56 12.86 2.04
N VAL A 50 9.43 12.17 2.15
CA VAL A 50 8.28 12.35 1.28
C VAL A 50 7.49 13.59 1.67
N ALA A 51 7.14 14.42 0.69
CA ALA A 51 6.34 15.61 0.92
C ALA A 51 4.96 15.25 1.52
N GLY A 52 4.55 15.97 2.56
CA GLY A 52 3.28 15.76 3.24
C GLY A 52 3.31 14.77 4.41
N VAL A 53 4.42 14.06 4.61
CA VAL A 53 4.63 13.22 5.79
C VAL A 53 5.04 14.08 6.98
N ALA A 54 4.30 14.02 8.08
CA ALA A 54 4.59 14.74 9.31
C ALA A 54 5.44 13.92 10.29
N ARG A 55 5.25 12.59 10.30
CA ARG A 55 5.95 11.67 11.19
C ARG A 55 6.05 10.27 10.58
N VAL A 56 7.09 9.55 10.95
CA VAL A 56 7.28 8.13 10.64
C VAL A 56 7.34 7.34 11.95
N LEU A 57 6.59 6.26 12.05
CA LEU A 57 6.71 5.26 13.11
C LEU A 57 7.49 4.08 12.54
N LEU A 58 8.59 3.73 13.17
CA LEU A 58 9.45 2.62 12.77
C LEU A 58 9.32 1.47 13.79
N ALA A 59 8.84 0.30 13.33
CA ALA A 59 8.77 -0.93 14.09
C ALA A 59 9.73 -1.97 13.50
N GLU A 60 10.94 -2.06 14.03
CA GLU A 60 11.92 -3.04 13.59
C GLU A 60 11.85 -4.33 14.43
N ASP A 61 11.44 -5.42 13.78
CA ASP A 61 11.40 -6.76 14.37
C ASP A 61 11.42 -7.82 13.26
N GLU A 62 12.11 -8.95 13.48
CA GLU A 62 12.14 -10.10 12.54
C GLU A 62 10.73 -10.63 12.22
N ALA A 63 9.76 -10.46 13.12
CA ALA A 63 8.36 -10.82 12.90
C ALA A 63 7.71 -10.05 11.72
N TYR A 64 8.25 -8.90 11.33
CA TYR A 64 7.74 -8.06 10.24
C TYR A 64 8.60 -8.15 8.97
N LYS A 65 9.65 -8.93 8.95
CA LYS A 65 10.52 -9.12 7.78
C LYS A 65 9.77 -9.49 6.52
N ASN A 66 8.74 -10.32 6.67
CA ASN A 66 7.81 -10.69 5.62
C ASN A 66 6.40 -10.18 5.97
N PRO A 67 5.62 -9.72 4.98
CA PRO A 67 4.35 -9.06 5.23
C PRO A 67 3.22 -10.05 5.58
N VAL A 68 3.35 -10.74 6.71
CA VAL A 68 2.34 -11.66 7.25
C VAL A 68 1.25 -10.86 7.96
N ALA A 69 0.03 -10.87 7.43
CA ALA A 69 -1.06 -10.05 7.95
C ALA A 69 -1.41 -10.33 9.42
N GLU A 70 -1.20 -11.55 9.89
CA GLU A 70 -1.38 -11.98 11.28
C GLU A 70 -0.43 -11.27 12.25
N ASN A 71 0.77 -10.90 11.80
CA ASN A 71 1.73 -10.15 12.59
C ASN A 71 1.49 -8.64 12.49
N PHE A 72 1.16 -8.13 11.29
CA PHE A 72 0.96 -6.71 11.05
C PHE A 72 -0.35 -6.18 11.65
N ALA A 73 -1.44 -6.95 11.62
CA ALA A 73 -2.73 -6.46 12.10
C ALA A 73 -2.72 -6.12 13.62
N PRO A 74 -2.13 -6.91 14.52
CA PRO A 74 -2.00 -6.53 15.93
C PRO A 74 -1.19 -5.26 16.12
N LEU A 75 -0.12 -5.04 15.35
CA LEU A 75 0.67 -3.81 15.39
C LEU A 75 -0.19 -2.60 15.01
N VAL A 76 -0.92 -2.68 13.89
CA VAL A 76 -1.82 -1.60 13.45
C VAL A 76 -2.91 -1.36 14.50
N MET A 77 -3.47 -2.42 15.09
CA MET A 77 -4.49 -2.32 16.13
C MET A 77 -3.97 -1.65 17.40
N SER A 78 -2.70 -1.80 17.76
CA SER A 78 -2.10 -1.09 18.90
C SER A 78 -2.07 0.43 18.71
N LEU A 79 -2.17 0.91 17.47
CA LEU A 79 -2.12 2.32 17.09
C LEU A 79 -3.50 2.89 16.74
N VAL A 80 -4.52 2.05 16.52
CA VAL A 80 -5.81 2.46 15.96
C VAL A 80 -6.50 3.59 16.71
N ALA A 81 -6.35 3.64 18.04
CA ALA A 81 -6.98 4.64 18.90
C ALA A 81 -6.46 6.08 18.67
N ASP A 82 -5.27 6.23 18.11
CA ASP A 82 -4.61 7.52 17.90
C ASP A 82 -4.93 8.13 16.51
N TYR A 83 -5.57 7.34 15.64
CA TYR A 83 -5.82 7.73 14.25
C TYR A 83 -7.31 7.66 13.89
N SER A 84 -7.77 8.70 13.21
CA SER A 84 -9.13 8.74 12.65
C SER A 84 -9.25 7.97 11.34
N HIS A 85 -8.12 7.78 10.64
CA HIS A 85 -8.05 7.09 9.35
C HIS A 85 -6.81 6.19 9.29
N ILE A 86 -6.98 4.99 8.78
CA ILE A 86 -5.91 4.02 8.53
C ILE A 86 -5.95 3.65 7.06
N LEU A 87 -4.91 4.01 6.32
CA LEU A 87 -4.79 3.80 4.89
C LEU A 87 -3.68 2.80 4.56
N ALA A 88 -3.88 2.05 3.49
CA ALA A 88 -2.82 1.29 2.84
C ALA A 88 -3.03 1.30 1.32
N PRO A 89 -1.98 1.11 0.50
CA PRO A 89 -2.14 0.90 -0.94
C PRO A 89 -3.04 -0.31 -1.23
N ALA A 90 -3.88 -0.24 -2.27
CA ALA A 90 -4.75 -1.35 -2.70
C ALA A 90 -3.96 -2.42 -3.49
N THR A 91 -2.75 -2.74 -3.08
CA THR A 91 -1.92 -3.84 -3.54
C THR A 91 -2.34 -5.16 -2.89
N THR A 92 -1.70 -6.25 -3.25
CA THR A 92 -1.93 -7.54 -2.58
C THR A 92 -1.65 -7.48 -1.08
N PHE A 93 -0.66 -6.69 -0.66
CA PHE A 93 -0.36 -6.43 0.75
C PHE A 93 -1.54 -5.75 1.46
N GLY A 94 -1.98 -4.58 0.98
CA GLY A 94 -3.08 -3.85 1.61
C GLY A 94 -4.41 -4.61 1.56
N LYS A 95 -4.69 -5.31 0.45
CA LYS A 95 -5.89 -6.15 0.30
C LYS A 95 -5.91 -7.36 1.23
N ASN A 96 -4.77 -7.85 1.66
CA ASN A 96 -4.65 -8.92 2.65
C ASN A 96 -4.76 -8.38 4.09
N LEU A 97 -4.07 -7.29 4.39
CA LEU A 97 -3.97 -6.74 5.75
C LEU A 97 -5.24 -5.99 6.20
N MET A 98 -5.72 -5.04 5.37
CA MET A 98 -6.72 -4.06 5.80
C MET A 98 -8.09 -4.64 6.15
N PRO A 99 -8.61 -5.69 5.47
CA PRO A 99 -9.87 -6.34 5.90
C PRO A 99 -9.75 -6.95 7.30
N ARG A 100 -8.58 -7.48 7.66
CA ARG A 100 -8.31 -8.01 8.99
C ARG A 100 -8.29 -6.90 10.04
N VAL A 101 -7.64 -5.77 9.74
CA VAL A 101 -7.64 -4.59 10.61
C VAL A 101 -9.06 -4.08 10.81
N ALA A 102 -9.84 -3.93 9.74
CA ALA A 102 -11.23 -3.48 9.83
C ALA A 102 -12.09 -4.40 10.70
N ALA A 103 -11.95 -5.73 10.52
CA ALA A 103 -12.67 -6.71 11.33
C ALA A 103 -12.29 -6.66 12.81
N LEU A 104 -11.01 -6.48 13.13
CA LEU A 104 -10.52 -6.37 14.50
C LEU A 104 -10.96 -5.05 15.15
N ALA A 105 -11.07 -3.97 14.37
CA ALA A 105 -11.54 -2.66 14.83
C ALA A 105 -13.07 -2.54 14.89
N ASP A 106 -13.80 -3.58 14.45
CA ASP A 106 -15.28 -3.60 14.34
C ASP A 106 -15.83 -2.45 13.50
N VAL A 107 -15.18 -2.18 12.34
CA VAL A 107 -15.57 -1.13 11.38
C VAL A 107 -15.64 -1.69 9.95
N GLN A 108 -16.29 -0.93 9.05
CA GLN A 108 -16.34 -1.29 7.64
C GLN A 108 -15.11 -0.79 6.89
N GLN A 109 -14.53 -1.65 6.03
CA GLN A 109 -13.47 -1.24 5.12
C GLN A 109 -14.03 -0.50 3.91
N ILE A 110 -13.40 0.62 3.54
CA ILE A 110 -13.64 1.33 2.29
C ILE A 110 -12.54 0.93 1.30
N SER A 111 -12.88 0.08 0.34
CA SER A 111 -11.89 -0.51 -0.56
C SER A 111 -11.67 0.31 -1.83
N GLU A 112 -10.38 0.45 -2.21
CA GLU A 112 -9.95 0.97 -3.51
C GLU A 112 -10.49 2.36 -3.84
N ILE A 113 -10.39 3.32 -2.90
CA ILE A 113 -10.80 4.70 -3.19
C ILE A 113 -9.99 5.28 -4.34
N THR A 114 -10.67 6.11 -5.14
CA THR A 114 -10.08 6.87 -6.26
C THR A 114 -10.17 8.37 -6.09
N ALA A 115 -10.92 8.86 -5.10
CA ALA A 115 -10.97 10.26 -4.70
C ALA A 115 -11.39 10.40 -3.23
N VAL A 116 -10.92 11.47 -2.60
CA VAL A 116 -11.36 11.98 -1.30
C VAL A 116 -12.27 13.19 -1.54
N ILE A 117 -13.51 13.13 -1.06
CA ILE A 117 -14.47 14.26 -1.16
C ILE A 117 -14.43 15.08 0.12
N ASP A 118 -14.47 14.40 1.24
CA ASP A 118 -14.24 14.94 2.58
C ASP A 118 -13.73 13.82 3.51
N ALA A 119 -13.56 14.11 4.78
CA ALA A 119 -13.01 13.17 5.75
C ALA A 119 -13.83 11.88 5.92
N ASP A 120 -15.10 11.89 5.60
CA ASP A 120 -16.00 10.74 5.78
C ASP A 120 -16.53 10.20 4.44
N THR A 121 -16.24 10.88 3.32
CA THR A 121 -16.87 10.64 2.01
C THR A 121 -15.80 10.42 0.94
N PHE A 122 -15.91 9.32 0.21
CA PHE A 122 -14.92 8.86 -0.76
C PHE A 122 -15.59 8.37 -2.03
N GLU A 123 -14.87 8.43 -3.17
CA GLU A 123 -15.30 7.75 -4.39
C GLU A 123 -14.56 6.44 -4.57
N ARG A 124 -15.26 5.43 -5.05
CA ARG A 124 -14.68 4.12 -5.37
C ARG A 124 -15.41 3.45 -6.54
N PRO A 125 -14.70 2.63 -7.35
CA PRO A 125 -15.31 1.90 -8.45
C PRO A 125 -16.07 0.67 -7.96
N PHE A 126 -17.17 0.37 -8.67
CA PHE A 126 -17.97 -0.85 -8.56
C PHE A 126 -18.12 -1.52 -9.91
N TYR A 127 -18.56 -2.77 -9.93
CA TYR A 127 -18.76 -3.56 -11.15
C TYR A 127 -17.58 -3.48 -12.11
N ALA A 128 -16.38 -3.76 -11.59
CA ALA A 128 -15.12 -3.70 -12.34
C ALA A 128 -14.85 -2.32 -12.97
N GLY A 129 -15.29 -1.24 -12.32
CA GLY A 129 -15.09 0.13 -12.77
C GLY A 129 -16.17 0.69 -13.71
N ASN A 130 -17.22 -0.08 -14.00
CA ASN A 130 -18.35 0.41 -14.81
C ASN A 130 -19.22 1.46 -14.08
N ALA A 131 -19.12 1.51 -12.76
CA ALA A 131 -19.80 2.51 -11.94
C ALA A 131 -18.84 3.06 -10.90
N ILE A 132 -18.94 4.35 -10.61
CA ILE A 132 -18.26 5.00 -9.50
C ILE A 132 -19.34 5.34 -8.46
N ALA A 133 -19.12 4.92 -7.22
CA ALA A 133 -20.00 5.25 -6.12
C ALA A 133 -19.32 6.24 -5.17
N THR A 134 -20.04 7.24 -4.76
CA THR A 134 -19.70 8.08 -3.61
C THR A 134 -20.21 7.37 -2.36
N VAL A 135 -19.32 7.02 -1.45
CA VAL A 135 -19.62 6.30 -0.21
C VAL A 135 -19.28 7.17 0.99
N LYS A 136 -20.15 7.18 2.00
CA LYS A 136 -19.92 7.86 3.26
C LYS A 136 -19.88 6.84 4.40
N SER A 137 -18.84 6.91 5.24
CA SER A 137 -18.72 6.09 6.45
C SER A 137 -19.09 6.91 7.69
N SER A 138 -19.87 6.31 8.57
CA SER A 138 -20.17 6.83 9.91
C SER A 138 -19.31 6.21 11.00
N ASP A 139 -18.40 5.30 10.65
CA ASP A 139 -17.52 4.61 11.58
C ASP A 139 -16.57 5.60 12.29
N PRO A 140 -16.20 5.37 13.55
CA PRO A 140 -15.30 6.27 14.28
C PRO A 140 -13.90 6.31 13.66
N THR A 141 -13.41 5.18 13.16
CA THR A 141 -12.14 5.07 12.43
C THR A 141 -12.41 4.52 11.03
N LYS A 142 -11.88 5.16 10.01
CA LYS A 142 -12.01 4.72 8.61
C LYS A 142 -10.81 3.86 8.23
N VAL A 143 -11.08 2.63 7.85
CA VAL A 143 -10.06 1.69 7.32
C VAL A 143 -10.19 1.64 5.81
N ILE A 144 -9.15 2.06 5.09
CA ILE A 144 -9.24 2.41 3.67
C ILE A 144 -8.10 1.74 2.89
N THR A 145 -8.40 1.20 1.72
CA THR A 145 -7.35 0.92 0.73
C THR A 145 -7.44 1.91 -0.42
N VAL A 146 -6.27 2.38 -0.89
CA VAL A 146 -6.14 3.44 -1.89
C VAL A 146 -5.72 2.85 -3.23
N ARG A 147 -6.47 3.12 -4.30
CA ARG A 147 -6.08 2.76 -5.66
C ARG A 147 -5.02 3.74 -6.15
N ALA A 148 -3.79 3.27 -6.35
CA ALA A 148 -2.65 4.11 -6.72
C ALA A 148 -2.92 4.96 -7.96
N THR A 149 -3.60 4.42 -8.98
CA THR A 149 -3.91 5.15 -10.22
C THR A 149 -4.95 6.28 -10.08
N GLY A 150 -5.55 6.44 -8.90
CA GLY A 150 -6.51 7.53 -8.61
C GLY A 150 -5.83 8.80 -8.09
N PHE A 151 -4.57 8.74 -7.71
CA PHE A 151 -3.85 9.83 -7.06
C PHE A 151 -2.45 9.98 -7.68
N ASP A 152 -1.93 11.18 -7.74
CA ASP A 152 -0.54 11.40 -8.12
C ASP A 152 0.42 10.89 -7.01
N ALA A 153 1.61 10.44 -7.39
CA ALA A 153 2.61 10.05 -6.42
C ALA A 153 3.17 11.28 -5.69
N ALA A 154 3.22 11.24 -4.37
CA ALA A 154 3.89 12.28 -3.59
C ALA A 154 5.38 12.33 -3.93
N GLY A 155 5.89 13.55 -4.15
CA GLY A 155 7.30 13.76 -4.45
C GLY A 155 8.17 13.80 -3.20
N ALA A 156 9.49 13.77 -3.41
CA ALA A 156 10.43 14.15 -2.36
C ALA A 156 10.35 15.67 -2.13
N GLY A 157 10.43 16.12 -0.87
CA GLY A 157 10.52 17.55 -0.58
C GLY A 157 10.08 17.91 0.83
N GLY A 158 10.61 19.03 1.32
CA GLY A 158 10.35 19.53 2.65
C GLY A 158 11.45 19.19 3.67
N GLU A 159 11.24 19.60 4.91
CA GLU A 159 12.07 19.12 6.03
C GLU A 159 11.76 17.64 6.27
N ALA A 160 12.79 16.84 6.53
CA ALA A 160 12.61 15.42 6.83
C ALA A 160 11.73 15.25 8.07
N ALA A 161 10.72 14.41 7.97
CA ALA A 161 9.84 14.09 9.08
C ALA A 161 10.60 13.38 10.21
N THR A 162 10.15 13.55 11.45
CA THR A 162 10.73 12.84 12.59
C THR A 162 10.42 11.35 12.49
N ILE A 163 11.44 10.52 12.68
CA ILE A 163 11.29 9.07 12.80
C ILE A 163 11.27 8.71 14.29
N GLU A 164 10.23 8.02 14.70
CA GLU A 164 10.03 7.54 16.07
C GLU A 164 10.08 6.02 16.07
N ASP A 165 11.01 5.44 16.83
CA ASP A 165 11.10 4.01 17.02
C ASP A 165 9.99 3.55 17.97
N ILE A 166 9.18 2.58 17.55
CA ILE A 166 8.12 2.00 18.36
C ILE A 166 8.35 0.51 18.59
N THR A 167 7.82 0.01 19.71
CA THR A 167 7.89 -1.43 19.99
C THR A 167 6.79 -2.15 19.22
N GLY A 168 7.18 -3.17 18.45
CA GLY A 168 6.25 -4.06 17.77
C GLY A 168 5.50 -5.00 18.72
N THR A 169 4.45 -5.64 18.22
CA THR A 169 3.69 -6.66 18.95
C THR A 169 4.28 -8.06 18.80
N GLY A 170 5.30 -8.22 17.95
CA GLY A 170 5.97 -9.49 17.68
C GLY A 170 5.16 -10.45 16.78
N ALA A 171 5.59 -11.70 16.73
CA ALA A 171 4.94 -12.75 15.95
C ALA A 171 3.64 -13.22 16.64
N SER A 172 2.63 -13.53 15.82
CA SER A 172 1.33 -14.04 16.26
C SER A 172 1.29 -15.56 16.43
N ASP A 173 2.27 -16.26 15.87
CA ASP A 173 2.35 -17.72 15.77
C ASP A 173 1.15 -18.41 15.09
N LEU A 174 0.34 -17.64 14.34
CA LEU A 174 -0.83 -18.16 13.61
C LEU A 174 -0.47 -18.67 12.22
N SER A 175 0.56 -18.08 11.61
CA SER A 175 1.09 -18.46 10.29
C SER A 175 2.58 -18.21 10.22
N GLU A 176 3.26 -18.94 9.36
CA GLU A 176 4.70 -18.87 9.16
C GLU A 176 5.01 -18.64 7.69
N PHE A 177 5.92 -17.72 7.41
CA PHE A 177 6.46 -17.53 6.06
C PHE A 177 7.47 -18.64 5.78
N ILE A 178 7.26 -19.41 4.70
CA ILE A 178 8.16 -20.50 4.33
C ILE A 178 9.16 -20.04 3.28
N SER A 179 8.69 -19.55 2.14
CA SER A 179 9.55 -19.08 1.04
C SER A 179 8.79 -18.23 0.03
N THR A 180 9.54 -17.48 -0.76
CA THR A 180 9.05 -16.81 -1.96
C THR A 180 9.90 -17.25 -3.14
N GLU A 181 9.26 -17.67 -4.23
CA GLU A 181 9.90 -17.88 -5.52
C GLU A 181 9.58 -16.70 -6.41
N LEU A 182 10.60 -15.92 -6.76
CA LEU A 182 10.47 -14.79 -7.67
C LEU A 182 10.94 -15.19 -9.05
N SER A 183 10.14 -14.90 -10.09
CA SER A 183 10.63 -14.99 -11.45
C SER A 183 11.59 -13.83 -11.71
N VAL A 184 12.81 -14.17 -12.15
CA VAL A 184 13.79 -13.15 -12.56
C VAL A 184 13.49 -12.79 -14.01
N SER A 185 13.16 -11.54 -14.27
CA SER A 185 12.96 -10.98 -15.61
C SER A 185 13.88 -9.78 -15.78
N GLU A 186 14.41 -9.59 -16.98
CA GLU A 186 15.14 -8.37 -17.35
C GLU A 186 14.17 -7.19 -17.61
N ARG A 187 12.86 -7.45 -17.73
CA ARG A 187 11.82 -6.44 -17.92
C ARG A 187 11.39 -5.83 -16.59
N PRO A 188 10.84 -4.60 -16.62
CA PRO A 188 10.27 -3.97 -15.44
C PRO A 188 9.20 -4.86 -14.77
N GLU A 189 9.10 -4.80 -13.46
CA GLU A 189 8.05 -5.47 -12.72
C GLU A 189 6.67 -4.88 -13.05
N LEU A 190 5.64 -5.72 -13.20
CA LEU A 190 4.27 -5.31 -13.53
C LEU A 190 3.72 -4.22 -12.62
N THR A 191 4.02 -4.29 -11.32
CA THR A 191 3.51 -3.37 -10.32
C THR A 191 4.18 -2.00 -10.32
N GLN A 192 5.33 -1.86 -11.03
CA GLN A 192 6.15 -0.63 -11.06
C GLN A 192 6.36 -0.10 -12.48
N ALA A 193 5.96 -0.87 -13.50
CA ALA A 193 6.16 -0.50 -14.90
C ALA A 193 5.31 0.71 -15.31
N GLY A 194 5.94 1.69 -15.96
CA GLY A 194 5.24 2.83 -16.57
C GLY A 194 4.40 2.46 -17.79
N VAL A 195 4.77 1.36 -18.46
CA VAL A 195 4.06 0.80 -19.63
C VAL A 195 3.91 -0.70 -19.44
N ILE A 196 2.73 -1.22 -19.72
CA ILE A 196 2.43 -2.66 -19.66
C ILE A 196 1.79 -3.08 -20.97
N ILE A 197 2.29 -4.19 -21.54
CA ILE A 197 1.71 -4.86 -22.70
C ILE A 197 1.10 -6.17 -22.19
N SER A 198 -0.21 -6.31 -22.32
CA SER A 198 -0.93 -7.48 -21.77
C SER A 198 -1.57 -8.32 -22.86
N GLY A 199 -1.54 -9.64 -22.66
CA GLY A 199 -2.23 -10.63 -23.47
C GLY A 199 -3.29 -11.37 -22.67
N GLY A 200 -4.41 -11.67 -23.31
CA GLY A 200 -5.48 -12.44 -22.71
C GLY A 200 -5.75 -13.73 -23.48
N ARG A 201 -6.92 -14.34 -23.25
CA ARG A 201 -7.38 -15.57 -23.90
C ARG A 201 -7.35 -15.51 -25.45
N GLY A 202 -7.43 -14.32 -26.05
CA GLY A 202 -7.29 -14.11 -27.49
C GLY A 202 -5.93 -14.51 -28.05
N MET A 203 -4.90 -14.59 -27.21
CA MET A 203 -3.56 -15.08 -27.61
C MET A 203 -3.55 -16.61 -27.84
N GLN A 204 -4.53 -17.36 -27.33
CA GLN A 204 -4.71 -18.79 -27.48
C GLN A 204 -3.65 -19.66 -26.80
N SER A 205 -2.36 -19.37 -27.00
CA SER A 205 -1.22 -20.09 -26.41
C SER A 205 -0.19 -19.10 -25.85
N GLY A 206 0.53 -19.51 -24.81
CA GLY A 206 1.68 -18.78 -24.28
C GLY A 206 2.76 -18.57 -25.36
N ASP A 207 2.90 -19.49 -26.32
CA ASP A 207 3.89 -19.38 -27.40
C ASP A 207 3.66 -18.12 -28.27
N ASN A 208 2.42 -17.61 -28.32
CA ASN A 208 2.09 -16.40 -29.07
C ASN A 208 2.47 -15.11 -28.35
N PHE A 209 2.89 -15.18 -27.05
CA PHE A 209 3.34 -14.01 -26.30
C PHE A 209 4.63 -13.38 -26.89
N VAL A 210 5.38 -14.10 -27.69
CA VAL A 210 6.53 -13.55 -28.45
C VAL A 210 6.18 -12.28 -29.22
N LEU A 211 4.93 -12.14 -29.69
CA LEU A 211 4.45 -10.92 -30.37
C LEU A 211 4.36 -9.73 -29.39
N LEU A 212 3.89 -9.97 -28.16
CA LEU A 212 3.78 -8.95 -27.11
C LEU A 212 5.16 -8.58 -26.59
N GLU A 213 6.01 -9.57 -26.37
CA GLU A 213 7.38 -9.42 -25.93
C GLU A 213 8.20 -8.55 -26.91
N ALA A 214 8.06 -8.77 -28.20
CA ALA A 214 8.73 -7.97 -29.23
C ALA A 214 8.30 -6.49 -29.20
N VAL A 215 7.07 -6.18 -28.78
CA VAL A 215 6.59 -4.80 -28.59
C VAL A 215 7.09 -4.25 -27.26
N ALA A 216 7.00 -5.05 -26.20
CA ALA A 216 7.44 -4.66 -24.86
C ALA A 216 8.93 -4.30 -24.82
N ASP A 217 9.78 -5.07 -25.50
CA ASP A 217 11.23 -4.83 -25.58
C ASP A 217 11.57 -3.48 -26.27
N LYS A 218 10.70 -2.99 -27.16
CA LYS A 218 10.89 -1.68 -27.81
C LYS A 218 10.42 -0.50 -26.97
N LEU A 219 9.56 -0.76 -26.00
CA LEU A 219 8.92 0.26 -25.16
C LEU A 219 9.45 0.25 -23.72
N ASP A 220 10.40 -0.62 -23.42
CA ASP A 220 10.85 -0.90 -22.03
C ASP A 220 9.65 -1.18 -21.12
N ALA A 221 8.75 -2.05 -21.60
CA ALA A 221 7.47 -2.33 -20.96
C ALA A 221 7.48 -3.68 -20.23
N ALA A 222 6.65 -3.80 -19.19
CA ALA A 222 6.33 -5.08 -18.60
C ALA A 222 5.37 -5.88 -19.50
N VAL A 223 5.39 -7.21 -19.39
CA VAL A 223 4.47 -8.12 -20.07
C VAL A 223 3.58 -8.81 -19.04
N GLY A 224 2.24 -8.77 -19.28
CA GLY A 224 1.25 -9.34 -18.37
C GLY A 224 0.13 -10.12 -19.06
#